data_8a255c3f2452a4f1197efc7d965074ef
#
_entry.id   8a255c3f2452a4f1197efc7d965074ef
#
_cell.length_a   1.000
_cell.length_b   1.000
_cell.length_c   1.000
_cell.angle_alpha   90.00
_cell.angle_beta   90.00
_cell.angle_gamma   90.00
#
_symmetry.space_group_name_H-M   'P 1'
#
loop_
_entity.id
_entity.type
_entity.pdbx_description
1 polymer ?
#
loop_
_entity_poly.entity_id
_entity_poly.type
_entity_poly.pdbx_seq_one_letter_code
_entity_poly.pdbx_strand_id
1 'polypeptide(L)'
;ADGTMTQLHADVILLATGARPRVLPEAMPDGERILTWEQVYNLQTLPERLIVVGSGVTGAEFAGAYHALGASVVLVSSRDRVLPGEDPDAAQVLDDVFRRRGVEVLSHARAIAARRTDDGVEVELQDGRVIAGSHVLMAVGSIPNTDELGLADAGVAVDEAGYIVTDRVSRTSVRGIYAAGDCTGVLMLASVAAMQGRIAMSHALGDAVVPLELNTVSSTVFTDPEIATVGLTQKGLDSGSFRGDVILLPLATNARAKMDGQHDGFVKIFCRRGSRIIAGAVIVSVQASELIHALTLAVEQRLTVDELATTFTVYPSLSGSVAEAARQLHVAAEER
;
A
#
# COMPACT_ATOMS: atom_id res chain seq x y z
N ALA A 1 -34.54 -3.55 -4.55
CA ALA A 1 -35.11 -2.68 -3.50
C ALA A 1 -36.52 -2.28 -3.96
N ASP A 2 -37.48 -2.25 -3.06
CA ASP A 2 -38.91 -1.95 -3.33
C ASP A 2 -39.21 -0.42 -3.37
N GLY A 3 -38.17 0.42 -3.21
CA GLY A 3 -38.28 1.88 -3.18
C GLY A 3 -38.85 2.45 -1.89
N THR A 4 -39.01 1.63 -0.84
CA THR A 4 -39.52 2.10 0.45
C THR A 4 -38.46 2.95 1.15
N MET A 5 -38.82 4.17 1.55
CA MET A 5 -37.99 5.06 2.36
C MET A 5 -38.34 4.91 3.83
N THR A 6 -37.31 4.71 4.65
CA THR A 6 -37.46 4.67 6.12
C THR A 6 -36.59 5.76 6.74
N GLN A 7 -37.18 6.60 7.57
CA GLN A 7 -36.43 7.61 8.32
C GLN A 7 -35.99 7.03 9.66
N LEU A 8 -34.65 7.10 9.90
CA LEU A 8 -34.03 6.71 11.17
C LEU A 8 -33.47 7.92 11.87
N HIS A 9 -33.57 7.97 13.18
CA HIS A 9 -32.92 8.97 14.02
C HIS A 9 -31.75 8.32 14.74
N ALA A 10 -30.61 9.02 14.75
CA ALA A 10 -29.40 8.58 15.42
C ALA A 10 -28.70 9.74 16.11
N ASP A 11 -28.13 9.51 17.30
CA ASP A 11 -27.30 10.47 18.02
C ASP A 11 -25.93 10.64 17.38
N VAL A 12 -25.45 9.58 16.75
CA VAL A 12 -24.15 9.49 16.06
C VAL A 12 -24.29 8.74 14.74
N ILE A 13 -23.66 9.26 13.69
CA ILE A 13 -23.57 8.63 12.37
C ILE A 13 -22.10 8.37 12.05
N LEU A 14 -21.77 7.14 11.65
CA LEU A 14 -20.46 6.79 11.10
C LEU A 14 -20.59 6.50 9.60
N LEU A 15 -19.94 7.29 8.76
CA LEU A 15 -19.80 7.10 7.32
C LEU A 15 -18.61 6.18 7.05
N ALA A 16 -18.86 4.96 6.58
CA ALA A 16 -17.83 3.95 6.29
C ALA A 16 -18.10 3.29 4.93
N THR A 17 -18.40 4.12 3.94
CA THR A 17 -18.89 3.71 2.62
C THR A 17 -17.80 3.21 1.68
N GLY A 18 -16.52 3.36 2.06
CA GLY A 18 -15.39 2.86 1.30
C GLY A 18 -15.15 3.58 -0.03
N ALA A 19 -14.55 2.87 -0.96
CA ALA A 19 -14.25 3.34 -2.32
C ALA A 19 -14.53 2.24 -3.33
N ARG A 20 -14.66 2.61 -4.60
CA ARG A 20 -14.88 1.72 -5.73
C ARG A 20 -13.77 1.87 -6.77
N PRO A 21 -13.55 0.88 -7.65
CA PRO A 21 -12.59 0.99 -8.75
C PRO A 21 -12.88 2.19 -9.64
N ARG A 22 -11.83 2.90 -10.03
CA ARG A 22 -11.92 3.93 -11.08
C ARG A 22 -12.15 3.25 -12.41
N VAL A 23 -13.16 3.70 -13.14
CA VAL A 23 -13.47 3.26 -14.50
C VAL A 23 -13.02 4.32 -15.50
N LEU A 24 -12.36 3.90 -16.58
CA LEU A 24 -11.99 4.76 -17.70
C LEU A 24 -12.99 4.56 -18.84
N PRO A 25 -13.51 5.63 -19.46
CA PRO A 25 -14.50 5.52 -20.54
C PRO A 25 -14.04 4.67 -21.73
N GLU A 26 -12.76 4.73 -22.08
CA GLU A 26 -12.16 3.98 -23.19
C GLU A 26 -11.71 2.54 -22.80
N ALA A 27 -12.01 2.12 -21.56
CA ALA A 27 -11.69 0.79 -21.04
C ALA A 27 -12.78 0.33 -20.06
N MET A 28 -14.03 0.36 -20.53
CA MET A 28 -15.20 -0.01 -19.71
C MET A 28 -15.16 -1.49 -19.35
N PRO A 29 -15.23 -1.82 -18.05
CA PRO A 29 -15.32 -3.19 -17.59
C PRO A 29 -16.59 -3.87 -18.11
N ASP A 30 -16.44 -5.08 -18.64
CA ASP A 30 -17.56 -5.92 -19.11
C ASP A 30 -17.89 -7.06 -18.15
N GLY A 31 -17.11 -7.22 -17.07
CA GLY A 31 -17.29 -8.27 -16.06
C GLY A 31 -16.84 -9.66 -16.50
N GLU A 32 -16.34 -9.82 -17.73
CA GLU A 32 -15.89 -11.09 -18.29
C GLU A 32 -14.40 -11.09 -18.64
N ARG A 33 -13.94 -10.13 -19.43
CA ARG A 33 -12.55 -10.03 -19.93
C ARG A 33 -11.88 -8.71 -19.62
N ILE A 34 -12.64 -7.62 -19.56
CA ILE A 34 -12.17 -6.31 -19.07
C ILE A 34 -12.70 -6.16 -17.64
N LEU A 35 -11.81 -6.20 -16.66
CA LEU A 35 -12.17 -6.40 -15.27
C LEU A 35 -11.68 -5.26 -14.37
N THR A 36 -12.47 -4.96 -13.35
CA THR A 36 -12.00 -4.24 -12.18
C THR A 36 -11.35 -5.22 -11.18
N TRP A 37 -10.68 -4.67 -10.15
CA TRP A 37 -10.13 -5.51 -9.07
C TRP A 37 -11.21 -6.23 -8.24
N GLU A 38 -12.45 -5.74 -8.22
CA GLU A 38 -13.58 -6.45 -7.60
C GLU A 38 -14.05 -7.64 -8.45
N GLN A 39 -14.09 -7.45 -9.78
CA GLN A 39 -14.62 -8.44 -10.71
C GLN A 39 -13.65 -9.60 -10.95
N VAL A 40 -12.35 -9.36 -10.86
CA VAL A 40 -11.32 -10.39 -11.09
C VAL A 40 -11.43 -11.58 -10.12
N TYR A 41 -11.96 -11.36 -8.91
CA TYR A 41 -12.23 -12.44 -7.96
C TYR A 41 -13.34 -13.39 -8.40
N ASN A 42 -14.19 -13.01 -9.36
CA ASN A 42 -15.29 -13.84 -9.85
C ASN A 42 -14.87 -14.78 -11.00
N LEU A 43 -13.63 -14.69 -11.48
CA LEU A 43 -13.12 -15.56 -12.52
C LEU A 43 -13.16 -17.03 -12.10
N GLN A 44 -13.75 -17.88 -12.95
CA GLN A 44 -13.85 -19.32 -12.71
C GLN A 44 -12.66 -20.09 -13.27
N THR A 45 -11.91 -19.49 -14.16
CA THR A 45 -10.72 -20.07 -14.81
C THR A 45 -9.57 -19.08 -14.79
N LEU A 46 -8.36 -19.60 -14.68
CA LEU A 46 -7.16 -18.77 -14.73
C LEU A 46 -7.01 -18.14 -16.11
N PRO A 47 -6.80 -16.82 -16.22
CA PRO A 47 -6.43 -16.18 -17.48
C PRO A 47 -5.15 -16.80 -18.06
N GLU A 48 -5.16 -17.10 -19.35
CA GLU A 48 -3.95 -17.56 -20.05
C GLU A 48 -2.89 -16.45 -20.08
N ARG A 49 -3.33 -15.23 -20.45
CA ARG A 49 -2.48 -14.02 -20.44
C ARG A 49 -3.27 -12.85 -19.86
N LEU A 50 -2.87 -12.39 -18.68
CA LEU A 50 -3.47 -11.26 -17.98
C LEU A 50 -2.66 -9.98 -18.24
N ILE A 51 -3.31 -8.96 -18.78
CA ILE A 51 -2.73 -7.62 -18.85
C ILE A 51 -3.18 -6.85 -17.61
N VAL A 52 -2.25 -6.38 -16.78
CA VAL A 52 -2.55 -5.53 -15.63
C VAL A 52 -2.20 -4.09 -15.96
N VAL A 53 -3.19 -3.22 -16.02
CA VAL A 53 -3.02 -1.79 -16.31
C VAL A 53 -2.98 -1.00 -14.99
N GLY A 54 -1.80 -0.48 -14.67
CA GLY A 54 -1.51 0.23 -13.43
C GLY A 54 -0.52 -0.53 -12.56
N SER A 55 0.56 0.13 -12.15
CA SER A 55 1.70 -0.46 -11.41
C SER A 55 1.77 0.01 -9.95
N GLY A 56 0.65 0.55 -9.42
CA GLY A 56 0.49 0.80 -7.98
C GLY A 56 0.33 -0.49 -7.18
N VAL A 57 0.02 -0.38 -5.89
CA VAL A 57 -0.11 -1.52 -4.96
C VAL A 57 -1.03 -2.60 -5.54
N THR A 58 -2.27 -2.26 -5.86
CA THR A 58 -3.26 -3.21 -6.42
C THR A 58 -2.73 -3.92 -7.65
N GLY A 59 -2.15 -3.17 -8.62
CA GLY A 59 -1.64 -3.77 -9.85
C GLY A 59 -0.44 -4.69 -9.60
N ALA A 60 0.48 -4.32 -8.73
CA ALA A 60 1.64 -5.13 -8.39
C ALA A 60 1.24 -6.45 -7.68
N GLU A 61 0.31 -6.36 -6.72
CA GLU A 61 -0.19 -7.53 -5.99
C GLU A 61 -0.90 -8.51 -6.92
N PHE A 62 -1.82 -8.05 -7.77
CA PHE A 62 -2.50 -8.91 -8.73
C PHE A 62 -1.54 -9.47 -9.78
N ALA A 63 -0.59 -8.67 -10.29
CA ALA A 63 0.41 -9.17 -11.23
C ALA A 63 1.24 -10.31 -10.61
N GLY A 64 1.71 -10.13 -9.39
CA GLY A 64 2.43 -11.17 -8.65
C GLY A 64 1.59 -12.42 -8.38
N ALA A 65 0.37 -12.24 -7.90
CA ALA A 65 -0.54 -13.34 -7.55
C ALA A 65 -0.91 -14.18 -8.79
N TYR A 66 -1.35 -13.53 -9.88
CA TYR A 66 -1.74 -14.26 -11.09
C TYR A 66 -0.54 -14.93 -11.78
N HIS A 67 0.64 -14.30 -11.73
CA HIS A 67 1.85 -14.95 -12.20
C HIS A 67 2.19 -16.19 -11.37
N ALA A 68 2.10 -16.12 -10.04
CA ALA A 68 2.34 -17.26 -9.15
C ALA A 68 1.34 -18.41 -9.36
N LEU A 69 0.09 -18.09 -9.77
CA LEU A 69 -0.92 -19.07 -10.16
C LEU A 69 -0.65 -19.71 -11.53
N GLY A 70 0.30 -19.19 -12.32
CA GLY A 70 0.71 -19.76 -13.62
C GLY A 70 0.20 -18.97 -14.84
N ALA A 71 -0.45 -17.82 -14.67
CA ALA A 71 -0.81 -16.95 -15.80
C ALA A 71 0.44 -16.29 -16.40
N SER A 72 0.45 -16.09 -17.73
CA SER A 72 1.35 -15.12 -18.34
C SER A 72 0.89 -13.73 -17.99
N VAL A 73 1.77 -12.86 -17.47
CA VAL A 73 1.38 -11.51 -17.00
C VAL A 73 2.16 -10.43 -17.70
N VAL A 74 1.43 -9.40 -18.17
CA VAL A 74 1.98 -8.12 -18.67
C VAL A 74 1.54 -7.02 -17.74
N LEU A 75 2.48 -6.35 -17.07
CA LEU A 75 2.22 -5.22 -16.19
C LEU A 75 2.54 -3.90 -16.91
N VAL A 76 1.52 -3.09 -17.16
CA VAL A 76 1.61 -1.81 -17.87
C VAL A 76 1.72 -0.67 -16.87
N SER A 77 2.86 0.01 -16.85
CA SER A 77 3.16 1.15 -15.97
C SER A 77 3.31 2.44 -16.77
N SER A 78 2.51 3.45 -16.46
CA SER A 78 2.72 4.81 -17.01
C SER A 78 3.91 5.53 -16.36
N ARG A 79 4.54 4.92 -15.37
CA ARG A 79 5.70 5.42 -14.62
C ARG A 79 6.97 4.69 -15.04
N ASP A 80 8.09 5.11 -14.50
CA ASP A 80 9.43 4.54 -14.74
C ASP A 80 9.61 3.13 -14.17
N ARG A 81 8.83 2.75 -13.14
CA ARG A 81 8.96 1.49 -12.40
C ARG A 81 7.63 0.98 -11.85
N VAL A 82 7.67 -0.24 -11.34
CA VAL A 82 6.62 -0.82 -10.50
C VAL A 82 6.63 -0.11 -9.15
N LEU A 83 5.47 0.05 -8.50
CA LEU A 83 5.32 0.69 -7.19
C LEU A 83 6.00 2.07 -7.10
N PRO A 84 5.65 3.03 -7.96
CA PRO A 84 6.33 4.32 -8.03
C PRO A 84 6.15 5.19 -6.77
N GLY A 85 5.22 4.83 -5.89
CA GLY A 85 4.97 5.50 -4.61
C GLY A 85 5.78 4.98 -3.44
N GLU A 86 6.37 3.78 -3.58
CA GLU A 86 7.12 3.11 -2.53
C GLU A 86 8.60 3.55 -2.48
N ASP A 87 9.33 3.03 -1.48
CA ASP A 87 10.77 3.24 -1.38
C ASP A 87 11.47 2.79 -2.67
N PRO A 88 12.36 3.60 -3.25
CA PRO A 88 12.97 3.31 -4.56
C PRO A 88 13.78 2.01 -4.57
N ASP A 89 14.47 1.66 -3.48
CA ASP A 89 15.24 0.41 -3.39
C ASP A 89 14.29 -0.79 -3.31
N ALA A 90 13.17 -0.65 -2.58
CA ALA A 90 12.16 -1.71 -2.49
C ALA A 90 11.45 -1.94 -3.83
N ALA A 91 11.06 -0.86 -4.51
CA ALA A 91 10.46 -0.91 -5.83
C ALA A 91 11.39 -1.55 -6.86
N GLN A 92 12.69 -1.25 -6.80
CA GLN A 92 13.70 -1.85 -7.69
C GLN A 92 13.83 -3.36 -7.46
N VAL A 93 13.90 -3.81 -6.20
CA VAL A 93 13.95 -5.26 -5.89
C VAL A 93 12.75 -5.98 -6.49
N LEU A 94 11.54 -5.43 -6.35
CA LEU A 94 10.34 -6.07 -6.89
C LEU A 94 10.33 -6.08 -8.43
N ASP A 95 10.74 -4.99 -9.08
CA ASP A 95 10.83 -4.92 -10.55
C ASP A 95 11.81 -5.99 -11.10
N ASP A 96 12.99 -6.13 -10.45
CA ASP A 96 13.99 -7.13 -10.81
C ASP A 96 13.46 -8.57 -10.61
N VAL A 97 12.75 -8.82 -9.50
CA VAL A 97 12.12 -10.12 -9.21
C VAL A 97 11.05 -10.45 -10.25
N PHE A 98 10.17 -9.50 -10.57
CA PHE A 98 9.12 -9.70 -11.57
C PHE A 98 9.70 -10.05 -12.93
N ARG A 99 10.67 -9.28 -13.42
CA ARG A 99 11.33 -9.54 -14.72
C ARG A 99 12.04 -10.87 -14.72
N ARG A 100 12.79 -11.21 -13.68
CA ARG A 100 13.51 -12.48 -13.56
C ARG A 100 12.56 -13.68 -13.53
N ARG A 101 11.38 -13.53 -12.93
CA ARG A 101 10.35 -14.57 -12.91
C ARG A 101 9.54 -14.67 -14.20
N GLY A 102 9.66 -13.71 -15.11
CA GLY A 102 9.00 -13.74 -16.42
C GLY A 102 7.75 -12.87 -16.53
N VAL A 103 7.47 -12.00 -15.56
CA VAL A 103 6.47 -10.95 -15.73
C VAL A 103 7.00 -9.92 -16.74
N GLU A 104 6.23 -9.64 -17.78
CA GLU A 104 6.56 -8.60 -18.76
C GLU A 104 6.19 -7.22 -18.19
N VAL A 105 7.19 -6.45 -17.74
CA VAL A 105 6.95 -5.10 -17.20
C VAL A 105 7.23 -4.06 -18.27
N LEU A 106 6.18 -3.32 -18.66
CA LEU A 106 6.22 -2.21 -19.62
C LEU A 106 6.23 -0.88 -18.86
N SER A 107 7.41 -0.33 -18.60
CA SER A 107 7.60 0.98 -18.00
C SER A 107 7.40 2.09 -19.04
N HIS A 108 7.03 3.32 -18.57
CA HIS A 108 6.72 4.48 -19.42
C HIS A 108 5.65 4.16 -20.48
N ALA A 109 4.78 3.18 -20.22
CA ALA A 109 3.72 2.72 -21.10
C ALA A 109 2.36 3.14 -20.53
N ARG A 110 1.68 4.06 -21.20
CA ARG A 110 0.36 4.53 -20.77
C ARG A 110 -0.71 3.88 -21.63
N ALA A 111 -1.54 3.05 -21.02
CA ALA A 111 -2.75 2.54 -21.67
C ALA A 111 -3.75 3.67 -21.86
N ILE A 112 -4.33 3.75 -23.05
CA ILE A 112 -5.33 4.75 -23.44
C ILE A 112 -6.70 4.13 -23.75
N ALA A 113 -6.73 2.84 -24.12
CA ALA A 113 -7.98 2.11 -24.35
C ALA A 113 -7.78 0.62 -24.05
N ALA A 114 -8.87 -0.06 -23.71
CA ALA A 114 -8.95 -1.51 -23.70
C ALA A 114 -10.25 -1.93 -24.42
N ARG A 115 -10.13 -2.92 -25.30
CA ARG A 115 -11.26 -3.38 -26.12
C ARG A 115 -11.32 -4.90 -26.12
N ARG A 116 -12.53 -5.44 -26.09
CA ARG A 116 -12.78 -6.87 -26.31
C ARG A 116 -12.61 -7.21 -27.77
N THR A 117 -12.00 -8.36 -28.04
CA THR A 117 -11.93 -9.00 -29.37
C THR A 117 -12.66 -10.33 -29.33
N ASP A 118 -12.76 -11.01 -30.49
CA ASP A 118 -13.40 -12.35 -30.55
C ASP A 118 -12.70 -13.37 -29.65
N ASP A 119 -11.36 -13.32 -29.57
CA ASP A 119 -10.54 -14.28 -28.84
C ASP A 119 -10.01 -13.79 -27.50
N GLY A 120 -10.15 -12.47 -27.18
CA GLY A 120 -9.55 -11.94 -25.96
C GLY A 120 -9.79 -10.45 -25.75
N VAL A 121 -8.71 -9.74 -25.47
CA VAL A 121 -8.68 -8.29 -25.29
C VAL A 121 -7.44 -7.70 -25.93
N GLU A 122 -7.56 -6.45 -26.33
CA GLU A 122 -6.44 -5.60 -26.77
C GLU A 122 -6.39 -4.33 -25.92
N VAL A 123 -5.18 -4.01 -25.47
CA VAL A 123 -4.88 -2.75 -24.76
C VAL A 123 -4.02 -1.89 -25.65
N GLU A 124 -4.54 -0.72 -26.02
CA GLU A 124 -3.84 0.28 -26.83
C GLU A 124 -3.02 1.20 -25.91
N LEU A 125 -1.76 1.39 -26.25
CA LEU A 125 -0.85 2.28 -25.54
C LEU A 125 -0.74 3.63 -26.28
N GLN A 126 -0.40 4.67 -25.55
CA GLN A 126 -0.26 6.03 -26.06
C GLN A 126 0.79 6.16 -27.18
N ASP A 127 1.80 5.27 -27.20
CA ASP A 127 2.85 5.22 -28.21
C ASP A 127 2.49 4.40 -29.47
N GLY A 128 1.24 3.94 -29.57
CA GLY A 128 0.71 3.19 -30.69
C GLY A 128 0.91 1.68 -30.62
N ARG A 129 1.60 1.15 -29.60
CA ARG A 129 1.67 -0.30 -29.38
C ARG A 129 0.31 -0.84 -28.95
N VAL A 130 0.02 -2.07 -29.36
CA VAL A 130 -1.17 -2.82 -28.95
C VAL A 130 -0.71 -4.09 -28.26
N ILE A 131 -1.24 -4.35 -27.08
CA ILE A 131 -0.93 -5.53 -26.27
C ILE A 131 -2.16 -6.43 -26.26
N ALA A 132 -2.00 -7.66 -26.77
CA ALA A 132 -3.07 -8.67 -26.77
C ALA A 132 -2.95 -9.57 -25.54
N GLY A 133 -4.11 -9.96 -25.00
CA GLY A 133 -4.23 -10.87 -23.87
C GLY A 133 -5.57 -11.58 -23.83
N SER A 134 -5.72 -12.56 -22.93
CA SER A 134 -7.00 -13.19 -22.70
C SER A 134 -7.93 -12.32 -21.85
N HIS A 135 -7.35 -11.57 -20.89
CA HIS A 135 -8.06 -10.68 -19.97
C HIS A 135 -7.23 -9.43 -19.67
N VAL A 136 -7.90 -8.37 -19.24
CA VAL A 136 -7.26 -7.17 -18.71
C VAL A 136 -7.85 -6.81 -17.35
N LEU A 137 -7.00 -6.49 -16.40
CA LEU A 137 -7.34 -5.92 -15.09
C LEU A 137 -7.00 -4.42 -15.11
N MET A 138 -8.02 -3.60 -14.87
CA MET A 138 -7.87 -2.15 -14.73
C MET A 138 -7.60 -1.79 -13.26
N ALA A 139 -6.33 -1.56 -12.91
CA ALA A 139 -5.85 -1.20 -11.57
C ALA A 139 -5.40 0.27 -11.52
N VAL A 140 -6.27 1.17 -11.99
CA VAL A 140 -5.97 2.60 -12.23
C VAL A 140 -6.42 3.54 -11.10
N GLY A 141 -6.56 2.99 -9.90
CA GLY A 141 -6.95 3.71 -8.69
C GLY A 141 -8.41 3.55 -8.31
N SER A 142 -8.82 4.28 -7.29
CA SER A 142 -10.15 4.19 -6.68
C SER A 142 -10.84 5.56 -6.64
N ILE A 143 -12.14 5.55 -6.42
CA ILE A 143 -13.00 6.73 -6.23
C ILE A 143 -13.78 6.52 -4.94
N PRO A 144 -13.86 7.51 -4.02
CA PRO A 144 -14.62 7.36 -2.78
C PRO A 144 -16.12 7.19 -3.06
N ASN A 145 -16.79 6.38 -2.26
CA ASN A 145 -18.24 6.19 -2.34
C ASN A 145 -18.96 7.26 -1.50
N THR A 146 -18.93 8.48 -1.98
CA THR A 146 -19.48 9.67 -1.32
C THR A 146 -20.58 10.35 -2.12
N ASP A 147 -20.80 9.91 -3.36
CA ASP A 147 -21.87 10.41 -4.20
C ASP A 147 -23.24 10.02 -3.64
N GLU A 148 -24.25 10.87 -3.86
CA GLU A 148 -25.68 10.61 -3.54
C GLU A 148 -25.98 10.32 -2.06
N LEU A 149 -25.05 10.65 -1.14
CA LEU A 149 -25.26 10.50 0.30
C LEU A 149 -25.88 11.74 0.97
N GLY A 150 -26.16 12.80 0.22
CA GLY A 150 -26.68 14.05 0.78
C GLY A 150 -25.68 14.79 1.66
N LEU A 151 -24.37 14.57 1.47
CA LEU A 151 -23.32 15.14 2.33
C LEU A 151 -23.34 16.67 2.34
N ALA A 152 -23.54 17.29 1.17
CA ALA A 152 -23.62 18.74 1.04
C ALA A 152 -24.83 19.31 1.81
N ASP A 153 -25.99 18.66 1.71
CA ASP A 153 -27.21 19.07 2.43
C ASP A 153 -27.05 18.90 3.94
N ALA A 154 -26.29 17.90 4.37
CA ALA A 154 -25.95 17.69 5.78
C ALA A 154 -24.83 18.62 6.28
N GLY A 155 -24.17 19.38 5.40
CA GLY A 155 -23.03 20.25 5.74
C GLY A 155 -21.70 19.53 5.95
N VAL A 156 -21.60 18.26 5.51
CA VAL A 156 -20.37 17.46 5.58
C VAL A 156 -19.41 17.89 4.47
N ALA A 157 -18.23 18.36 4.85
CA ALA A 157 -17.21 18.80 3.92
C ALA A 157 -16.54 17.62 3.19
N VAL A 158 -16.36 17.77 1.89
CA VAL A 158 -15.56 16.89 1.04
C VAL A 158 -14.45 17.69 0.37
N ASP A 159 -13.35 17.04 0.06
CA ASP A 159 -12.26 17.66 -0.70
C ASP A 159 -12.53 17.68 -2.22
N GLU A 160 -11.59 18.24 -3.01
CA GLU A 160 -11.70 18.33 -4.47
C GLU A 160 -11.74 16.95 -5.17
N ALA A 161 -11.24 15.89 -4.52
CA ALA A 161 -11.27 14.52 -5.02
C ALA A 161 -12.51 13.73 -4.55
N GLY A 162 -13.38 14.36 -3.75
CA GLY A 162 -14.62 13.78 -3.24
C GLY A 162 -14.48 13.02 -1.94
N TYR A 163 -13.31 13.04 -1.26
CA TYR A 163 -13.12 12.39 0.04
C TYR A 163 -13.72 13.22 1.18
N ILE A 164 -14.31 12.54 2.16
CA ILE A 164 -14.85 13.18 3.36
C ILE A 164 -13.70 13.71 4.23
N VAL A 165 -13.69 15.01 4.49
CA VAL A 165 -12.68 15.65 5.33
C VAL A 165 -12.91 15.28 6.79
N THR A 166 -11.88 14.73 7.43
CA THR A 166 -11.92 14.34 8.85
C THR A 166 -10.72 14.88 9.62
N ASP A 167 -10.91 15.06 10.93
CA ASP A 167 -9.80 15.29 11.85
C ASP A 167 -9.16 13.95 12.33
N ARG A 168 -8.15 14.06 13.21
CA ARG A 168 -7.39 12.90 13.71
C ARG A 168 -8.19 11.97 14.64
N VAL A 169 -9.39 12.35 15.06
CA VAL A 169 -10.34 11.48 15.77
C VAL A 169 -11.54 11.11 14.89
N SER A 170 -11.37 11.24 13.57
CA SER A 170 -12.35 10.85 12.55
C SER A 170 -13.66 11.65 12.55
N ARG A 171 -13.69 12.84 13.18
CA ARG A 171 -14.87 13.74 13.09
C ARG A 171 -14.89 14.42 11.74
N THR A 172 -16.08 14.55 11.18
CA THR A 172 -16.34 15.42 10.02
C THR A 172 -16.52 16.89 10.44
N SER A 173 -16.85 17.75 9.50
CA SER A 173 -17.23 19.14 9.75
C SER A 173 -18.53 19.29 10.55
N VAL A 174 -19.32 18.23 10.69
CA VAL A 174 -20.64 18.24 11.36
C VAL A 174 -20.57 17.45 12.66
N ARG A 175 -21.04 18.08 13.75
CA ARG A 175 -21.09 17.43 15.06
C ARG A 175 -22.00 16.20 15.02
N GLY A 176 -21.54 15.09 15.58
CA GLY A 176 -22.26 13.81 15.61
C GLY A 176 -22.08 12.97 14.35
N ILE A 177 -21.40 13.50 13.31
CA ILE A 177 -21.07 12.73 12.10
C ILE A 177 -19.58 12.48 12.04
N TYR A 178 -19.21 11.20 11.89
CA TYR A 178 -17.84 10.69 11.76
C TYR A 178 -17.66 9.99 10.41
N ALA A 179 -16.41 9.83 9.96
CA ALA A 179 -16.13 9.03 8.79
C ALA A 179 -14.85 8.21 8.99
N ALA A 180 -14.81 6.99 8.41
CA ALA A 180 -13.70 6.06 8.53
C ALA A 180 -13.48 5.27 7.23
N GLY A 181 -12.23 4.90 6.98
CA GLY A 181 -11.83 4.08 5.83
C GLY A 181 -11.66 4.88 4.55
N ASP A 182 -11.73 4.18 3.42
CA ASP A 182 -11.33 4.69 2.11
C ASP A 182 -12.13 5.92 1.65
N CYS A 183 -13.35 6.09 2.14
CA CYS A 183 -14.14 7.30 1.86
C CYS A 183 -13.52 8.58 2.43
N THR A 184 -12.54 8.49 3.33
CA THR A 184 -11.81 9.63 3.89
C THR A 184 -10.51 9.96 3.15
N GLY A 185 -9.98 9.04 2.34
CA GLY A 185 -8.72 9.22 1.60
C GLY A 185 -7.47 9.39 2.48
N VAL A 186 -7.57 9.20 3.80
CA VAL A 186 -6.42 9.39 4.72
C VAL A 186 -5.32 8.40 4.41
N LEU A 187 -5.60 7.11 4.45
CA LEU A 187 -4.79 6.01 3.94
C LEU A 187 -5.75 4.85 3.60
N MET A 188 -5.69 4.34 2.37
CA MET A 188 -6.56 3.24 1.93
C MET A 188 -6.04 1.89 2.40
N LEU A 189 -6.08 1.67 3.72
CA LEU A 189 -5.64 0.47 4.40
C LEU A 189 -6.74 -0.02 5.35
N ALA A 190 -7.05 -1.30 5.31
CA ALA A 190 -8.06 -1.91 6.19
C ALA A 190 -7.74 -1.70 7.68
N SER A 191 -6.45 -1.74 8.06
CA SER A 191 -5.98 -1.46 9.41
C SER A 191 -6.29 -0.01 9.85
N VAL A 192 -6.12 0.96 8.95
CA VAL A 192 -6.44 2.36 9.19
C VAL A 192 -7.94 2.56 9.29
N ALA A 193 -8.73 1.96 8.40
CA ALA A 193 -10.19 2.01 8.46
C ALA A 193 -10.72 1.48 9.80
N ALA A 194 -10.20 0.32 10.26
CA ALA A 194 -10.56 -0.27 11.54
C ALA A 194 -10.16 0.61 12.74
N MET A 195 -8.98 1.24 12.69
CA MET A 195 -8.51 2.14 13.74
C MET A 195 -9.34 3.44 13.76
N GLN A 196 -9.60 4.05 12.60
CA GLN A 196 -10.47 5.22 12.49
C GLN A 196 -11.87 4.94 13.06
N GLY A 197 -12.47 3.78 12.72
CA GLY A 197 -13.77 3.38 13.25
C GLY A 197 -13.77 3.24 14.78
N ARG A 198 -12.74 2.60 15.36
CA ARG A 198 -12.59 2.48 16.83
C ARG A 198 -12.44 3.85 17.50
N ILE A 199 -11.55 4.69 16.99
CA ILE A 199 -11.33 6.05 17.52
C ILE A 199 -12.63 6.86 17.43
N ALA A 200 -13.31 6.82 16.28
CA ALA A 200 -14.57 7.52 16.06
C ALA A 200 -15.63 7.16 17.10
N MET A 201 -15.85 5.86 17.30
CA MET A 201 -16.89 5.37 18.20
C MET A 201 -16.54 5.60 19.68
N SER A 202 -15.31 5.33 20.10
CA SER A 202 -14.87 5.66 21.47
C SER A 202 -14.99 7.16 21.76
N HIS A 203 -14.54 8.00 20.82
CA HIS A 203 -14.68 9.44 20.97
C HIS A 203 -16.15 9.89 21.02
N ALA A 204 -17.02 9.31 20.18
CA ALA A 204 -18.45 9.62 20.17
C ALA A 204 -19.15 9.26 21.48
N LEU A 205 -18.69 8.18 22.13
CA LEU A 205 -19.19 7.73 23.44
C LEU A 205 -18.61 8.50 24.63
N GLY A 206 -17.70 9.44 24.39
CA GLY A 206 -17.09 10.28 25.42
C GLY A 206 -15.83 9.72 26.05
N ASP A 207 -15.27 8.64 25.49
CA ASP A 207 -14.00 8.08 25.96
C ASP A 207 -12.82 8.99 25.60
N ALA A 208 -11.79 8.97 26.42
CA ALA A 208 -10.50 9.55 26.06
C ALA A 208 -9.83 8.68 24.99
N VAL A 209 -9.54 9.26 23.83
CA VAL A 209 -8.91 8.56 22.71
C VAL A 209 -7.55 9.15 22.36
N VAL A 210 -6.65 8.30 21.90
CA VAL A 210 -5.40 8.74 21.26
C VAL A 210 -5.73 9.02 19.80
N PRO A 211 -5.50 10.27 19.31
CA PRO A 211 -5.74 10.61 17.91
C PRO A 211 -4.86 9.77 16.96
N LEU A 212 -5.35 9.49 15.76
CA LEU A 212 -4.61 8.75 14.74
C LEU A 212 -3.30 9.49 14.39
N GLU A 213 -2.17 8.77 14.50
CA GLU A 213 -0.83 9.27 14.20
C GLU A 213 -0.30 8.59 12.94
N LEU A 214 -0.35 9.29 11.81
CA LEU A 214 -0.04 8.70 10.49
C LEU A 214 1.42 8.24 10.37
N ASN A 215 2.34 8.88 11.09
CA ASN A 215 3.75 8.49 11.06
C ASN A 215 4.05 7.16 11.76
N THR A 216 3.08 6.60 12.50
CA THR A 216 3.22 5.30 13.15
C THR A 216 2.43 4.20 12.45
N VAL A 217 1.72 4.53 11.36
CA VAL A 217 1.01 3.54 10.57
C VAL A 217 2.01 2.75 9.74
N SER A 218 2.03 1.44 9.95
CA SER A 218 2.71 0.52 9.04
C SER A 218 1.79 0.11 7.88
N SER A 219 2.39 -0.07 6.72
CA SER A 219 1.71 -0.57 5.53
C SER A 219 2.52 -1.70 4.90
N THR A 220 1.83 -2.57 4.16
CA THR A 220 2.45 -3.67 3.44
C THR A 220 1.87 -3.79 2.05
N VAL A 221 2.74 -4.01 1.07
CA VAL A 221 2.41 -4.49 -0.27
C VAL A 221 2.63 -6.00 -0.27
N PHE A 222 1.56 -6.76 -0.48
CA PHE A 222 1.56 -8.22 -0.41
C PHE A 222 1.99 -8.87 -1.73
N THR A 223 3.19 -8.53 -2.16
CA THR A 223 3.89 -9.17 -3.27
C THR A 223 4.82 -10.28 -2.75
N ASP A 224 5.58 -10.93 -3.62
CA ASP A 224 6.62 -11.87 -3.25
C ASP A 224 7.95 -11.43 -3.91
N PRO A 225 8.91 -10.86 -3.11
CA PRO A 225 8.83 -10.60 -1.66
C PRO A 225 7.80 -9.51 -1.30
N GLU A 226 7.32 -9.54 -0.04
CA GLU A 226 6.50 -8.46 0.52
C GLU A 226 7.36 -7.20 0.75
N ILE A 227 6.71 -6.04 0.67
CA ILE A 227 7.32 -4.75 1.01
C ILE A 227 6.53 -4.13 2.15
N ALA A 228 7.15 -3.98 3.33
CA ALA A 228 6.52 -3.34 4.47
C ALA A 228 7.25 -2.05 4.86
N THR A 229 6.48 -1.02 5.22
CA THR A 229 7.01 0.31 5.55
C THR A 229 6.39 0.88 6.80
N VAL A 230 7.12 1.73 7.51
CA VAL A 230 6.62 2.54 8.63
C VAL A 230 7.40 3.85 8.74
N GLY A 231 6.74 4.93 9.10
CA GLY A 231 7.37 6.19 9.48
C GLY A 231 7.94 7.00 8.32
N LEU A 232 9.08 7.64 8.57
CA LEU A 232 9.74 8.52 7.59
C LEU A 232 10.40 7.69 6.47
N THR A 233 10.44 8.28 5.29
CA THR A 233 10.85 7.61 4.05
C THR A 233 12.14 8.20 3.47
N GLN A 234 12.74 7.50 2.51
CA GLN A 234 13.87 7.99 1.72
C GLN A 234 13.56 9.35 1.08
N LYS A 235 12.36 9.51 0.52
CA LYS A 235 11.91 10.78 -0.07
C LYS A 235 11.95 11.93 0.94
N GLY A 236 11.58 11.67 2.20
CA GLY A 236 11.66 12.66 3.28
C GLY A 236 13.10 13.03 3.61
N LEU A 237 14.02 12.06 3.61
CA LEU A 237 15.44 12.28 3.81
C LEU A 237 16.05 13.09 2.66
N ASP A 238 15.80 12.71 1.41
CA ASP A 238 16.33 13.35 0.20
C ASP A 238 15.83 14.80 0.03
N SER A 239 14.57 15.04 0.37
CA SER A 239 13.98 16.39 0.34
C SER A 239 14.43 17.28 1.50
N GLY A 240 15.12 16.73 2.50
CA GLY A 240 15.54 17.45 3.70
C GLY A 240 14.39 17.77 4.66
N SER A 241 13.21 17.13 4.51
CA SER A 241 12.09 17.28 5.44
C SER A 241 12.42 16.73 6.83
N PHE A 242 13.42 15.85 6.93
CA PHE A 242 14.09 15.52 8.18
C PHE A 242 15.60 15.31 7.95
N ARG A 243 16.39 15.44 9.02
CA ARG A 243 17.82 15.13 9.02
C ARG A 243 18.03 13.80 9.74
N GLY A 244 18.61 12.84 9.04
CA GLY A 244 18.80 11.50 9.57
C GLY A 244 19.96 10.77 8.93
N ASP A 245 20.21 9.59 9.46
CA ASP A 245 21.12 8.59 8.91
C ASP A 245 20.29 7.37 8.50
N VAL A 246 20.74 6.65 7.49
CA VAL A 246 20.07 5.46 6.95
C VAL A 246 21.07 4.33 6.79
N ILE A 247 20.61 3.12 7.05
CA ILE A 247 21.31 1.87 6.74
C ILE A 247 20.40 0.98 5.89
N LEU A 248 20.98 0.28 4.93
CA LEU A 248 20.34 -0.79 4.20
C LEU A 248 21.17 -2.07 4.39
N LEU A 249 20.58 -3.08 5.03
CA LEU A 249 21.19 -4.37 5.27
C LEU A 249 20.55 -5.43 4.35
N PRO A 250 21.29 -5.98 3.34
CA PRO A 250 20.77 -7.03 2.48
C PRO A 250 20.46 -8.32 3.23
N LEU A 251 19.33 -8.96 2.97
CA LEU A 251 18.96 -10.26 3.55
C LEU A 251 19.89 -11.39 3.13
N ALA A 252 20.55 -11.28 1.98
CA ALA A 252 21.54 -12.24 1.52
C ALA A 252 22.69 -12.48 2.53
N THR A 253 22.90 -11.57 3.48
CA THR A 253 23.87 -11.73 4.58
C THR A 253 23.34 -12.54 5.77
N ASN A 254 22.01 -12.67 5.90
CA ASN A 254 21.34 -13.32 7.02
C ASN A 254 21.40 -14.86 6.91
N ALA A 255 21.75 -15.56 8.00
CA ALA A 255 21.85 -17.02 8.00
C ALA A 255 20.49 -17.69 7.74
N ARG A 256 19.40 -17.21 8.35
CA ARG A 256 18.06 -17.77 8.14
C ARG A 256 17.58 -17.57 6.71
N ALA A 257 17.80 -16.40 6.11
CA ALA A 257 17.47 -16.12 4.74
C ALA A 257 18.19 -17.10 3.78
N LYS A 258 19.48 -17.37 4.04
CA LYS A 258 20.25 -18.37 3.26
C LYS A 258 19.68 -19.78 3.39
N MET A 259 19.28 -20.19 4.61
CA MET A 259 18.68 -21.51 4.85
C MET A 259 17.35 -21.67 4.11
N ASP A 260 16.57 -20.60 4.01
CA ASP A 260 15.27 -20.58 3.34
C ASP A 260 15.36 -20.24 1.84
N GLY A 261 16.59 -20.11 1.28
CA GLY A 261 16.81 -19.78 -0.13
C GLY A 261 16.38 -18.38 -0.54
N GLN A 262 16.28 -17.46 0.42
CA GLN A 262 15.88 -16.07 0.17
C GLN A 262 17.11 -15.24 -0.17
N HIS A 263 17.15 -14.76 -1.39
CA HIS A 263 18.28 -13.97 -1.91
C HIS A 263 17.91 -12.50 -2.10
N ASP A 264 16.62 -12.22 -2.27
CA ASP A 264 16.08 -10.89 -2.55
C ASP A 264 15.58 -10.24 -1.27
N GLY A 265 15.88 -8.96 -1.13
CA GLY A 265 15.35 -8.15 -0.06
C GLY A 265 16.39 -7.59 0.90
N PHE A 266 15.89 -6.78 1.82
CA PHE A 266 16.72 -6.03 2.77
C PHE A 266 15.88 -5.55 3.98
N VAL A 267 16.62 -5.11 5.02
CA VAL A 267 16.09 -4.26 6.10
C VAL A 267 16.74 -2.88 5.96
N LYS A 268 15.92 -1.83 5.82
CA LYS A 268 16.36 -0.43 5.74
C LYS A 268 15.79 0.34 6.92
N ILE A 269 16.64 1.01 7.68
CA ILE A 269 16.25 1.75 8.90
C ILE A 269 16.71 3.18 8.78
N PHE A 270 15.82 4.10 9.11
CA PHE A 270 16.07 5.55 9.20
C PHE A 270 16.09 5.97 10.66
N CYS A 271 17.09 6.74 11.09
CA CYS A 271 17.10 7.35 12.41
C CYS A 271 17.34 8.85 12.31
N ARG A 272 16.88 9.59 13.32
CA ARG A 272 17.14 11.04 13.42
C ARG A 272 18.58 11.30 13.83
N ARG A 273 19.25 12.20 13.10
CA ARG A 273 20.61 12.63 13.47
C ARG A 273 20.59 13.32 14.84
N GLY A 274 21.55 13.02 15.66
CA GLY A 274 21.72 13.56 17.02
C GLY A 274 20.98 12.75 18.08
N SER A 275 19.65 12.62 17.99
CA SER A 275 18.87 11.85 18.98
C SER A 275 18.97 10.34 18.79
N ARG A 276 19.34 9.89 17.61
CA ARG A 276 19.41 8.46 17.24
C ARG A 276 18.09 7.69 17.35
N ILE A 277 16.96 8.42 17.47
CA ILE A 277 15.61 7.83 17.51
C ILE A 277 15.28 7.25 16.15
N ILE A 278 14.79 6.00 16.15
CA ILE A 278 14.25 5.34 14.97
C ILE A 278 13.06 6.15 14.44
N ALA A 279 13.12 6.54 13.18
CA ALA A 279 12.15 7.45 12.57
C ALA A 279 11.32 6.79 11.46
N GLY A 280 11.79 5.69 10.92
CA GLY A 280 11.11 4.93 9.89
C GLY A 280 11.89 3.70 9.47
N ALA A 281 11.25 2.83 8.70
CA ALA A 281 11.87 1.63 8.18
C ALA A 281 11.16 1.11 6.93
N VAL A 282 11.92 0.35 6.14
CA VAL A 282 11.43 -0.43 5.00
C VAL A 282 12.00 -1.84 5.11
N ILE A 283 11.16 -2.84 5.00
CA ILE A 283 11.56 -4.24 4.92
C ILE A 283 11.07 -4.83 3.61
N VAL A 284 11.97 -5.44 2.87
CA VAL A 284 11.64 -6.27 1.71
C VAL A 284 12.04 -7.70 2.05
N SER A 285 11.07 -8.58 2.22
CA SER A 285 11.29 -9.97 2.66
C SER A 285 10.03 -10.80 2.44
N VAL A 286 10.14 -12.11 2.47
CA VAL A 286 8.97 -12.92 2.83
C VAL A 286 8.57 -12.57 4.27
N GLN A 287 7.28 -12.46 4.56
CA GLN A 287 6.77 -12.07 5.88
C GLN A 287 7.28 -10.70 6.37
N ALA A 288 7.51 -9.74 5.46
CA ALA A 288 7.85 -8.38 5.84
C ALA A 288 6.73 -7.74 6.69
N SER A 289 5.48 -8.12 6.44
CA SER A 289 4.28 -7.74 7.22
C SER A 289 4.38 -8.10 8.69
N GLU A 290 5.00 -9.24 9.03
CA GLU A 290 5.22 -9.66 10.42
C GLU A 290 6.45 -8.97 11.02
N LEU A 291 7.52 -8.83 10.24
CA LEU A 291 8.77 -8.25 10.69
C LEU A 291 8.66 -6.75 11.00
N ILE A 292 7.85 -6.03 10.26
CA ILE A 292 7.71 -4.57 10.40
C ILE A 292 7.15 -4.15 11.77
N HIS A 293 6.41 -5.03 12.44
CA HIS A 293 5.77 -4.72 13.71
C HIS A 293 6.76 -4.29 14.80
N ALA A 294 7.93 -4.92 14.88
CA ALA A 294 8.97 -4.51 15.82
C ALA A 294 9.46 -3.09 15.56
N LEU A 295 9.61 -2.71 14.29
CA LEU A 295 10.02 -1.37 13.89
C LEU A 295 8.87 -0.35 14.04
N THR A 296 7.63 -0.77 13.86
CA THR A 296 6.45 0.05 14.17
C THR A 296 6.44 0.45 15.64
N LEU A 297 6.66 -0.51 16.57
CA LEU A 297 6.80 -0.24 17.99
C LEU A 297 7.99 0.68 18.29
N ALA A 298 9.13 0.46 17.62
CA ALA A 298 10.31 1.32 17.80
C ALA A 298 10.04 2.78 17.39
N VAL A 299 9.33 3.00 16.28
CA VAL A 299 8.91 4.34 15.81
C VAL A 299 7.91 4.97 16.78
N GLU A 300 6.87 4.22 17.16
CA GLU A 300 5.81 4.69 18.04
C GLU A 300 6.33 5.07 19.43
N GLN A 301 7.16 4.19 20.03
CA GLN A 301 7.74 4.39 21.34
C GLN A 301 9.01 5.25 21.30
N ARG A 302 9.42 5.72 20.12
CA ARG A 302 10.59 6.58 19.90
C ARG A 302 11.89 5.95 20.43
N LEU A 303 12.03 4.63 20.24
CA LEU A 303 13.24 3.91 20.63
C LEU A 303 14.45 4.40 19.84
N THR A 304 15.60 4.32 20.46
CA THR A 304 16.88 4.67 19.83
C THR A 304 17.46 3.49 19.06
N VAL A 305 18.43 3.78 18.20
CA VAL A 305 19.24 2.76 17.50
C VAL A 305 19.90 1.82 18.50
N ASP A 306 20.39 2.36 19.64
CA ASP A 306 21.13 1.62 20.66
C ASP A 306 20.22 0.61 21.39
N GLU A 307 18.99 1.02 21.72
CA GLU A 307 18.00 0.14 22.33
C GLU A 307 17.64 -1.01 21.38
N LEU A 308 17.44 -0.71 20.10
CA LEU A 308 17.14 -1.73 19.09
C LEU A 308 18.34 -2.67 18.85
N ALA A 309 19.57 -2.12 18.79
CA ALA A 309 20.80 -2.89 18.59
C ALA A 309 21.10 -3.88 19.73
N THR A 310 20.70 -3.54 20.95
CA THR A 310 20.89 -4.38 22.16
C THR A 310 19.74 -5.32 22.44
N THR A 311 18.62 -5.18 21.70
CA THR A 311 17.46 -6.09 21.87
C THR A 311 17.83 -7.52 21.52
N PHE A 312 17.46 -8.45 22.39
CA PHE A 312 17.73 -9.87 22.20
C PHE A 312 16.88 -10.45 21.07
N THR A 313 17.52 -11.15 20.14
CA THR A 313 16.84 -11.79 19.01
C THR A 313 17.14 -13.28 18.95
N VAL A 314 16.20 -14.07 18.46
CA VAL A 314 16.42 -15.51 18.19
C VAL A 314 17.43 -15.67 17.06
N TYR A 315 18.30 -16.66 17.17
CA TYR A 315 19.24 -17.01 16.09
C TYR A 315 19.10 -18.49 15.72
N PRO A 316 19.05 -18.83 14.41
CA PRO A 316 18.94 -17.94 13.26
C PRO A 316 17.49 -17.47 13.03
N SER A 317 17.29 -16.18 12.75
CA SER A 317 15.97 -15.62 12.43
C SER A 317 16.06 -14.46 11.43
N LEU A 318 14.98 -14.17 10.73
CA LEU A 318 14.88 -12.98 9.87
C LEU A 318 14.85 -11.70 10.71
N SER A 319 14.20 -11.73 11.88
CA SER A 319 14.17 -10.60 12.82
C SER A 319 15.56 -10.23 13.36
N GLY A 320 16.52 -11.16 13.33
CA GLY A 320 17.93 -10.86 13.60
C GLY A 320 18.53 -9.81 12.67
N SER A 321 18.03 -9.68 11.44
CA SER A 321 18.45 -8.63 10.51
C SER A 321 18.06 -7.24 10.99
N VAL A 322 16.97 -7.09 11.73
CA VAL A 322 16.54 -5.80 12.28
C VAL A 322 17.54 -5.30 13.31
N ALA A 323 17.91 -6.16 14.28
CA ALA A 323 18.92 -5.81 15.29
C ALA A 323 20.31 -5.62 14.67
N GLU A 324 20.67 -6.41 13.66
CA GLU A 324 21.96 -6.27 12.96
C GLU A 324 22.03 -4.95 12.17
N ALA A 325 20.97 -4.55 11.47
CA ALA A 325 20.89 -3.25 10.81
C ALA A 325 21.05 -2.11 11.83
N ALA A 326 20.42 -2.22 13.00
CA ALA A 326 20.60 -1.24 14.07
C ALA A 326 22.06 -1.23 14.60
N ARG A 327 22.70 -2.38 14.78
CA ARG A 327 24.12 -2.46 15.19
C ARG A 327 25.05 -1.76 14.20
N GLN A 328 24.87 -2.01 12.91
CA GLN A 328 25.68 -1.34 11.87
C GLN A 328 25.42 0.17 11.83
N LEU A 329 24.21 0.60 12.07
CA LEU A 329 23.87 2.02 12.14
C LEU A 329 24.51 2.67 13.39
N HIS A 330 24.60 1.96 14.52
CA HIS A 330 25.27 2.38 15.75
C HIS A 330 26.78 2.60 15.50
N VAL A 331 27.49 1.59 14.99
CA VAL A 331 28.94 1.67 14.70
C VAL A 331 29.28 2.79 13.72
N ALA A 332 28.50 2.94 12.64
CA ALA A 332 28.72 3.98 11.64
C ALA A 332 28.63 5.42 12.20
N ALA A 333 28.01 5.60 13.38
CA ALA A 333 27.96 6.90 14.04
C ALA A 333 29.20 7.17 14.91
N GLU A 334 29.82 6.14 15.47
CA GLU A 334 31.04 6.29 16.28
C GLU A 334 32.27 6.60 15.43
N GLU A 335 32.26 6.21 14.14
CA GLU A 335 33.35 6.47 13.19
C GLU A 335 33.32 7.89 12.57
N ARG A 336 32.29 8.71 12.85
CA ARG A 336 32.10 10.08 12.34
C ARG A 336 32.35 11.14 13.40
#